data_d28dbbc25dd9d7ba1a01df60a499667b
#
_entry.id   d28dbbc25dd9d7ba1a01df60a499667b
#
_cell.length_a   1.000
_cell.length_b   1.000
_cell.length_c   1.000
_cell.angle_alpha   90.00
_cell.angle_beta   90.00
_cell.angle_gamma   90.00
#
_symmetry.space_group_name_H-M   'P 1'
#
loop_
_entity.id
_entity.type
_entity.pdbx_description
1 polymer ?
#
loop_
_entity_poly.entity_id
_entity_poly.type
_entity_poly.pdbx_seq_one_letter_code
_entity_poly.pdbx_strand_id
1 'polypeptide(L)'
;MKFGIAVTTSVNPATTSDGQARYVTAMTDEIERLRFDSLWVSDRTVYPYDLVDRYPEQYGPGLADPDAQNVLEAVTTLSYAAGRTENVRLGISVLVLPFRNAILNTKMLNTLDVLSGGRLILGVGTGWMPEEFASMGASFDDRGRVTDEHLDLFRASEASLDPDVSGDHVELKGMRLFPQAGQRPRVPVWIGGNSKRALRRTAEYGDNWHCIRLTPDEIAAQKPLLEQACINAGRDPSEVGISIRTSVTMAGTETEHGHSEQRGLMIGEPEQIIEDIESYGVAGVDYMVLSVVGNSTRETVENLNRFNTDVRPHFGN
;
A
#
# COMPACT_ATOMS: atom_id res chain seq x y z
N MET A 1 -10.00 -15.49 0.13
CA MET A 1 -9.04 -14.47 0.58
C MET A 1 -7.95 -14.28 -0.48
N LYS A 2 -7.58 -13.03 -0.83
CA LYS A 2 -6.45 -12.73 -1.72
C LYS A 2 -5.25 -12.25 -0.91
N PHE A 3 -4.04 -12.48 -1.44
CA PHE A 3 -2.80 -12.14 -0.75
C PHE A 3 -1.84 -11.37 -1.64
N GLY A 4 -1.54 -10.13 -1.26
CA GLY A 4 -0.45 -9.35 -1.79
C GLY A 4 0.74 -9.34 -0.82
N ILE A 5 1.93 -9.18 -1.34
CA ILE A 5 3.15 -9.10 -0.53
C ILE A 5 3.76 -7.71 -0.62
N ALA A 6 3.96 -7.09 0.53
CA ALA A 6 4.65 -5.82 0.65
C ALA A 6 6.17 -6.06 0.68
N VAL A 7 6.85 -5.56 -0.34
CA VAL A 7 8.30 -5.53 -0.42
C VAL A 7 8.79 -4.32 0.34
N THR A 8 9.62 -4.54 1.35
CA THR A 8 10.23 -3.44 2.10
C THR A 8 11.21 -2.70 1.19
N THR A 9 10.94 -1.43 0.97
CA THR A 9 11.80 -0.54 0.17
C THR A 9 12.82 0.19 1.02
N SER A 10 12.69 0.16 2.35
CA SER A 10 13.70 0.63 3.30
C SER A 10 14.77 -0.42 3.54
N VAL A 11 15.97 0.03 3.95
CA VAL A 11 17.00 -0.86 4.44
C VAL A 11 16.48 -1.51 5.73
N ASN A 12 16.48 -2.83 5.73
CA ASN A 12 16.27 -3.62 6.92
C ASN A 12 17.63 -3.69 7.67
N PRO A 13 17.70 -3.74 9.00
CA PRO A 13 18.94 -3.92 9.75
C PRO A 13 19.82 -5.09 9.26
N ALA A 14 19.20 -6.08 8.64
CA ALA A 14 19.91 -7.21 8.04
C ALA A 14 20.34 -7.00 6.57
N THR A 15 19.91 -5.91 5.93
CA THR A 15 20.30 -5.56 4.56
C THR A 15 21.03 -4.23 4.56
N THR A 16 22.33 -4.26 4.27
CA THR A 16 23.09 -3.05 3.98
C THR A 16 22.56 -2.37 2.72
N SER A 17 22.86 -1.07 2.50
CA SER A 17 22.47 -0.33 1.29
C SER A 17 22.81 -1.09 -0.01
N ASP A 18 23.92 -1.81 -0.05
CA ASP A 18 24.32 -2.66 -1.18
C ASP A 18 23.41 -3.90 -1.38
N GLY A 19 22.69 -4.31 -0.35
CA GLY A 19 21.72 -5.41 -0.36
C GLY A 19 20.33 -5.04 -0.85
N GLN A 20 19.94 -3.76 -0.77
CA GLN A 20 18.58 -3.29 -1.03
C GLN A 20 18.06 -3.66 -2.43
N ALA A 21 18.84 -3.39 -3.47
CA ALA A 21 18.47 -3.76 -4.84
C ALA A 21 18.36 -5.28 -5.04
N ARG A 22 19.24 -6.06 -4.39
CA ARG A 22 19.17 -7.54 -4.42
C ARG A 22 17.95 -8.05 -3.68
N TYR A 23 17.61 -7.46 -2.53
CA TYR A 23 16.41 -7.81 -1.78
C TYR A 23 15.15 -7.58 -2.63
N VAL A 24 14.99 -6.36 -3.20
CA VAL A 24 13.85 -6.03 -4.06
C VAL A 24 13.76 -6.99 -5.25
N THR A 25 14.90 -7.30 -5.87
CA THR A 25 14.95 -8.25 -6.99
C THR A 25 14.49 -9.65 -6.56
N ALA A 26 15.10 -10.20 -5.48
CA ALA A 26 14.78 -11.54 -4.99
C ALA A 26 13.31 -11.68 -4.59
N MET A 27 12.78 -10.68 -3.87
CA MET A 27 11.36 -10.67 -3.47
C MET A 27 10.43 -10.54 -4.68
N THR A 28 10.77 -9.70 -5.66
CA THR A 28 9.96 -9.56 -6.89
C THR A 28 9.88 -10.88 -7.65
N ASP A 29 11.03 -11.53 -7.86
CA ASP A 29 11.09 -12.80 -8.59
C ASP A 29 10.36 -13.91 -7.85
N GLU A 30 10.47 -13.94 -6.51
CA GLU A 30 9.84 -14.97 -5.71
C GLU A 30 8.31 -14.79 -5.61
N ILE A 31 7.83 -13.55 -5.47
CA ILE A 31 6.40 -13.22 -5.45
C ILE A 31 5.75 -13.63 -6.80
N GLU A 32 6.42 -13.34 -7.92
CA GLU A 32 5.98 -13.76 -9.25
C GLU A 32 5.98 -15.29 -9.39
N ARG A 33 7.08 -15.96 -8.98
CA ARG A 33 7.21 -17.42 -9.04
C ARG A 33 6.12 -18.16 -8.25
N LEU A 34 5.80 -17.64 -7.05
CA LEU A 34 4.77 -18.20 -6.16
C LEU A 34 3.35 -17.77 -6.54
N ARG A 35 3.21 -16.90 -7.55
CA ARG A 35 1.91 -16.41 -8.04
C ARG A 35 1.04 -15.82 -6.93
N PHE A 36 1.62 -14.92 -6.13
CA PHE A 36 0.80 -14.08 -5.25
C PHE A 36 -0.07 -13.14 -6.08
N ASP A 37 -1.17 -12.65 -5.49
CA ASP A 37 -2.11 -11.78 -6.22
C ASP A 37 -1.49 -10.43 -6.58
N SER A 38 -0.55 -9.93 -5.76
CA SER A 38 0.11 -8.65 -6.00
C SER A 38 1.42 -8.46 -5.21
N LEU A 39 2.25 -7.55 -5.73
CA LEU A 39 3.44 -6.99 -5.08
C LEU A 39 3.14 -5.53 -4.71
N TRP A 40 3.54 -5.12 -3.52
CA TRP A 40 3.31 -3.78 -2.98
C TRP A 40 4.58 -3.12 -2.49
N VAL A 41 4.65 -1.80 -2.66
CA VAL A 41 5.71 -0.95 -2.10
C VAL A 41 5.11 0.18 -1.28
N SER A 42 5.91 0.81 -0.42
CA SER A 42 5.51 1.99 0.36
C SER A 42 6.07 3.26 -0.26
N ASP A 43 5.40 4.39 -0.02
CA ASP A 43 5.88 5.70 -0.42
C ASP A 43 6.43 6.46 0.81
N ARG A 44 7.67 6.89 0.68
CA ARG A 44 8.37 7.77 1.61
C ARG A 44 9.43 8.54 0.86
N THR A 45 9.50 9.85 1.06
CA THR A 45 10.46 10.69 0.32
C THR A 45 11.63 11.10 1.19
N VAL A 46 11.37 11.60 2.39
CA VAL A 46 12.39 12.07 3.34
C VAL A 46 11.99 11.75 4.77
N TYR A 47 12.99 11.73 5.66
CA TYR A 47 12.79 11.59 7.10
C TYR A 47 13.45 12.76 7.85
N PRO A 48 12.87 13.25 8.97
CA PRO A 48 13.57 14.15 9.89
C PRO A 48 14.72 13.40 10.58
N TYR A 49 15.81 14.10 10.89
CA TYR A 49 16.97 13.52 11.60
C TYR A 49 16.62 12.95 12.97
N ASP A 50 15.63 13.56 13.65
CA ASP A 50 15.14 13.21 14.97
C ASP A 50 13.85 12.36 14.92
N LEU A 51 13.73 11.53 13.89
CA LEU A 51 12.51 10.74 13.59
C LEU A 51 12.00 9.95 14.79
N VAL A 52 12.87 9.20 15.45
CA VAL A 52 12.49 8.30 16.56
C VAL A 52 12.13 9.08 17.81
N ASP A 53 12.84 10.16 18.09
CA ASP A 53 12.54 11.05 19.23
C ASP A 53 11.21 11.78 19.03
N ARG A 54 10.91 12.13 17.78
CA ARG A 54 9.70 12.87 17.42
C ARG A 54 8.46 11.97 17.32
N TYR A 55 8.64 10.74 16.89
CA TYR A 55 7.57 9.77 16.63
C TYR A 55 7.85 8.39 17.26
N PRO A 56 8.08 8.31 18.59
CA PRO A 56 8.46 7.05 19.25
C PRO A 56 7.39 5.98 19.20
N GLU A 57 6.10 6.36 19.09
CA GLU A 57 4.99 5.40 18.98
C GLU A 57 4.89 4.74 17.58
N GLN A 58 5.34 5.44 16.53
CA GLN A 58 5.29 4.97 15.14
C GLN A 58 6.55 4.24 14.73
N TYR A 59 7.68 4.62 15.29
CA TYR A 59 9.00 4.17 14.89
C TYR A 59 9.80 3.66 16.08
N GLY A 60 10.26 2.41 15.98
CA GLY A 60 11.14 1.82 16.97
C GLY A 60 12.59 2.33 16.87
N PRO A 61 13.42 2.02 17.89
CA PRO A 61 14.82 2.48 17.95
C PRO A 61 15.68 2.03 16.76
N GLY A 62 15.33 0.96 16.07
CA GLY A 62 16.04 0.51 14.85
C GLY A 62 16.02 1.54 13.71
N LEU A 63 15.05 2.46 13.68
CA LEU A 63 14.98 3.56 12.70
C LEU A 63 15.78 4.82 13.12
N ALA A 64 16.45 4.80 14.26
CA ALA A 64 17.45 5.81 14.62
C ALA A 64 18.73 5.69 13.78
N ASP A 65 19.02 4.50 13.21
CA ASP A 65 20.10 4.31 12.26
C ASP A 65 19.76 4.99 10.93
N PRO A 66 20.56 5.95 10.44
CA PRO A 66 20.33 6.59 9.15
C PRO A 66 20.23 5.61 7.98
N ASP A 67 20.97 4.50 8.02
CA ASP A 67 20.92 3.48 6.97
C ASP A 67 19.53 2.81 6.90
N ALA A 68 18.85 2.63 8.04
CA ALA A 68 17.49 2.10 8.08
C ALA A 68 16.43 3.06 7.48
N GLN A 69 16.77 4.35 7.35
CA GLN A 69 15.93 5.37 6.71
C GLN A 69 16.13 5.44 5.19
N ASN A 70 17.06 4.68 4.62
CA ASN A 70 17.28 4.61 3.18
C ASN A 70 16.12 3.86 2.51
N VAL A 71 15.25 4.61 1.81
CA VAL A 71 14.02 4.09 1.17
C VAL A 71 14.06 4.37 -0.32
N LEU A 72 13.76 3.35 -1.13
CA LEU A 72 13.62 3.51 -2.58
C LEU A 72 12.28 4.19 -2.92
N GLU A 73 12.29 5.04 -3.94
CA GLU A 73 11.09 5.73 -4.42
C GLU A 73 10.08 4.74 -5.02
N ALA A 74 8.80 4.93 -4.66
CA ALA A 74 7.74 3.95 -4.89
C ALA A 74 7.47 3.67 -6.37
N VAL A 75 7.24 4.69 -7.19
CA VAL A 75 6.86 4.53 -8.61
C VAL A 75 8.04 3.98 -9.40
N THR A 76 9.26 4.43 -9.11
CA THR A 76 10.50 3.92 -9.73
C THR A 76 10.71 2.43 -9.40
N THR A 77 10.51 2.04 -8.13
CA THR A 77 10.63 0.65 -7.70
C THR A 77 9.58 -0.24 -8.36
N LEU A 78 8.31 0.21 -8.44
CA LEU A 78 7.28 -0.54 -9.15
C LEU A 78 7.54 -0.64 -10.65
N SER A 79 8.11 0.39 -11.27
CA SER A 79 8.49 0.34 -12.70
C SER A 79 9.57 -0.72 -12.95
N TYR A 80 10.54 -0.84 -12.01
CA TYR A 80 11.52 -1.92 -12.06
C TYR A 80 10.85 -3.29 -11.90
N ALA A 81 9.95 -3.46 -10.94
CA ALA A 81 9.21 -4.70 -10.71
C ALA A 81 8.31 -5.05 -11.92
N ALA A 82 7.69 -4.05 -12.57
CA ALA A 82 6.87 -4.25 -13.75
C ALA A 82 7.63 -4.89 -14.92
N GLY A 83 8.90 -4.50 -15.11
CA GLY A 83 9.77 -5.08 -16.15
C GLY A 83 10.28 -6.49 -15.82
N ARG A 84 10.08 -6.98 -14.59
CA ARG A 84 10.52 -8.30 -14.13
C ARG A 84 9.38 -9.30 -13.92
N THR A 85 8.13 -8.83 -13.99
CA THR A 85 6.94 -9.65 -13.69
C THR A 85 5.96 -9.62 -14.84
N GLU A 86 5.15 -10.66 -14.96
CA GLU A 86 4.13 -10.81 -16.02
C GLU A 86 2.71 -10.93 -15.46
N ASN A 87 2.56 -11.52 -14.25
CA ASN A 87 1.26 -11.94 -13.72
C ASN A 87 0.81 -11.14 -12.51
N VAL A 88 1.70 -10.92 -11.54
CA VAL A 88 1.34 -10.24 -10.28
C VAL A 88 0.93 -8.80 -10.52
N ARG A 89 -0.10 -8.35 -9.80
CA ARG A 89 -0.48 -6.94 -9.81
C ARG A 89 0.53 -6.11 -9.01
N LEU A 90 0.57 -4.83 -9.28
CA LEU A 90 1.57 -3.90 -8.74
C LEU A 90 0.88 -2.80 -7.96
N GLY A 91 1.10 -2.76 -6.64
CA GLY A 91 0.42 -1.84 -5.74
C GLY A 91 1.35 -0.87 -5.01
N ILE A 92 0.84 0.29 -4.66
CA ILE A 92 1.50 1.22 -3.73
C ILE A 92 0.64 1.32 -2.46
N SER A 93 1.22 1.05 -1.30
CA SER A 93 0.51 1.09 -0.03
C SER A 93 1.19 2.07 0.95
N VAL A 94 0.87 3.35 0.87
CA VAL A 94 0.05 4.08 -0.09
C VAL A 94 0.85 5.23 -0.69
N LEU A 95 0.54 5.64 -1.93
CA LEU A 95 1.15 6.82 -2.56
C LEU A 95 0.57 8.08 -1.94
N VAL A 96 1.43 8.98 -1.47
CA VAL A 96 1.03 10.29 -0.94
C VAL A 96 0.91 11.26 -2.09
N LEU A 97 -0.30 11.40 -2.64
CA LEU A 97 -0.55 12.20 -3.84
C LEU A 97 -0.06 13.65 -3.74
N PRO A 98 -0.28 14.37 -2.61
CA PRO A 98 0.12 15.78 -2.48
C PRO A 98 1.64 16.05 -2.58
N PHE A 99 2.50 15.05 -2.50
CA PHE A 99 3.95 15.25 -2.62
C PHE A 99 4.42 15.50 -4.05
N ARG A 100 3.57 15.29 -5.04
CA ARG A 100 3.92 15.35 -6.47
C ARG A 100 3.02 16.30 -7.21
N ASN A 101 3.52 16.85 -8.32
CA ASN A 101 2.65 17.57 -9.27
C ASN A 101 1.59 16.61 -9.83
N ALA A 102 0.32 17.00 -9.80
CA ALA A 102 -0.82 16.15 -10.16
C ALA A 102 -0.74 15.60 -11.59
N ILE A 103 -0.36 16.46 -12.54
CA ILE A 103 -0.27 16.10 -13.96
C ILE A 103 0.86 15.10 -14.19
N LEU A 104 2.05 15.37 -13.63
CA LEU A 104 3.19 14.46 -13.74
C LEU A 104 2.91 13.13 -13.07
N ASN A 105 2.29 13.15 -11.88
CA ASN A 105 1.94 11.96 -11.14
C ASN A 105 0.94 11.08 -11.93
N THR A 106 -0.13 11.68 -12.47
CA THR A 106 -1.09 10.99 -13.33
C THR A 106 -0.41 10.39 -14.56
N LYS A 107 0.49 11.15 -15.21
CA LYS A 107 1.26 10.63 -16.35
C LYS A 107 2.15 9.43 -15.97
N MET A 108 2.83 9.48 -14.84
CA MET A 108 3.69 8.40 -14.37
C MET A 108 2.87 7.13 -14.07
N LEU A 109 1.73 7.27 -13.39
CA LEU A 109 0.83 6.16 -13.04
C LEU A 109 0.23 5.52 -14.29
N ASN A 110 -0.28 6.31 -15.23
CA ASN A 110 -0.79 5.81 -16.51
C ASN A 110 0.31 5.09 -17.31
N THR A 111 1.53 5.63 -17.30
CA THR A 111 2.68 5.01 -17.97
C THR A 111 3.03 3.67 -17.34
N LEU A 112 3.07 3.60 -16.01
CA LEU A 112 3.31 2.35 -15.27
C LEU A 112 2.23 1.32 -15.59
N ASP A 113 0.96 1.73 -15.64
CA ASP A 113 -0.14 0.84 -15.97
C ASP A 113 0.01 0.26 -17.39
N VAL A 114 0.33 1.09 -18.36
CA VAL A 114 0.57 0.65 -19.75
C VAL A 114 1.78 -0.30 -19.83
N LEU A 115 2.92 0.06 -19.22
CA LEU A 115 4.14 -0.75 -19.25
C LEU A 115 3.99 -2.08 -18.52
N SER A 116 3.15 -2.13 -17.49
CA SER A 116 2.84 -3.36 -16.77
C SER A 116 1.77 -4.22 -17.44
N GLY A 117 1.17 -3.78 -18.54
CA GLY A 117 0.06 -4.50 -19.20
C GLY A 117 -1.24 -4.45 -18.41
N GLY A 118 -1.50 -3.34 -17.69
CA GLY A 118 -2.75 -3.15 -16.95
C GLY A 118 -2.77 -3.84 -15.58
N ARG A 119 -1.65 -3.85 -14.85
CA ARG A 119 -1.53 -4.53 -13.56
C ARG A 119 -1.47 -3.59 -12.35
N LEU A 120 -1.52 -2.27 -12.55
CA LEU A 120 -1.46 -1.29 -11.45
C LEU A 120 -2.66 -1.41 -10.51
N ILE A 121 -2.41 -1.26 -9.20
CA ILE A 121 -3.38 -0.92 -8.16
C ILE A 121 -2.90 0.36 -7.50
N LEU A 122 -3.66 1.44 -7.61
CA LEU A 122 -3.29 2.71 -7.03
C LEU A 122 -3.79 2.81 -5.59
N GLY A 123 -2.93 2.48 -4.63
CA GLY A 123 -3.22 2.79 -3.22
C GLY A 123 -2.89 4.25 -2.91
N VAL A 124 -3.85 4.97 -2.34
CA VAL A 124 -3.80 6.42 -2.13
C VAL A 124 -3.82 6.77 -0.65
N GLY A 125 -2.89 7.63 -0.24
CA GLY A 125 -2.85 8.24 1.08
C GLY A 125 -2.78 9.75 1.01
N THR A 126 -3.25 10.42 2.07
CA THR A 126 -3.13 11.87 2.21
C THR A 126 -1.83 12.32 2.87
N GLY A 127 -1.02 11.40 3.38
CA GLY A 127 0.17 11.72 4.19
C GLY A 127 -0.17 12.15 5.62
N TRP A 128 0.82 12.10 6.51
CA TRP A 128 0.63 12.37 7.94
C TRP A 128 1.78 13.12 8.62
N MET A 129 2.97 13.20 8.01
CA MET A 129 4.18 13.79 8.60
C MET A 129 4.38 15.22 8.08
N PRO A 130 4.14 16.27 8.92
CA PRO A 130 4.22 17.67 8.48
C PRO A 130 5.59 18.07 7.91
N GLU A 131 6.67 17.50 8.44
CA GLU A 131 8.04 17.82 8.01
C GLU A 131 8.31 17.35 6.57
N GLU A 132 7.75 16.20 6.19
CA GLU A 132 7.84 15.69 4.82
C GLU A 132 7.08 16.63 3.86
N PHE A 133 5.87 17.09 4.25
CA PHE A 133 5.11 18.10 3.50
C PHE A 133 5.89 19.39 3.30
N ALA A 134 6.47 19.93 4.37
CA ALA A 134 7.28 21.13 4.31
C ALA A 134 8.48 20.97 3.35
N SER A 135 9.16 19.82 3.42
CA SER A 135 10.30 19.51 2.57
C SER A 135 9.91 19.36 1.09
N MET A 136 8.69 18.87 0.82
CA MET A 136 8.15 18.71 -0.53
C MET A 136 7.48 19.99 -1.08
N GLY A 137 7.42 21.07 -0.29
CA GLY A 137 6.73 22.31 -0.68
C GLY A 137 5.21 22.14 -0.79
N ALA A 138 4.64 21.15 -0.11
CA ALA A 138 3.21 20.84 -0.13
C ALA A 138 2.50 21.35 1.13
N SER A 139 1.22 21.72 1.03
CA SER A 139 0.40 22.13 2.17
C SER A 139 -0.06 20.92 2.97
N PHE A 140 0.34 20.85 4.24
CA PHE A 140 -0.13 19.81 5.16
C PHE A 140 -1.62 19.97 5.49
N ASP A 141 -2.10 21.20 5.64
CA ASP A 141 -3.49 21.47 6.02
C ASP A 141 -4.48 21.16 4.87
N ASP A 142 -4.05 21.41 3.63
CA ASP A 142 -4.86 21.18 2.44
C ASP A 142 -4.73 19.74 1.88
N ARG A 143 -3.88 18.91 2.47
CA ARG A 143 -3.55 17.57 1.93
C ARG A 143 -4.74 16.72 1.50
N GLY A 144 -5.87 16.84 2.23
CA GLY A 144 -7.10 16.13 1.90
C GLY A 144 -7.74 16.63 0.61
N ARG A 145 -7.87 17.95 0.44
CA ARG A 145 -8.43 18.58 -0.76
C ARG A 145 -7.53 18.36 -1.98
N VAL A 146 -6.23 18.56 -1.79
CA VAL A 146 -5.25 18.28 -2.83
C VAL A 146 -5.33 16.83 -3.31
N THR A 147 -5.50 15.87 -2.37
CA THR A 147 -5.67 14.45 -2.72
C THR A 147 -6.95 14.23 -3.55
N ASP A 148 -8.07 14.84 -3.15
CA ASP A 148 -9.34 14.71 -3.86
C ASP A 148 -9.22 15.26 -5.30
N GLU A 149 -8.62 16.44 -5.50
CA GLU A 149 -8.40 17.02 -6.81
C GLU A 149 -7.41 16.21 -7.70
N HIS A 150 -6.40 15.57 -7.09
CA HIS A 150 -5.54 14.63 -7.82
C HIS A 150 -6.31 13.41 -8.33
N LEU A 151 -7.24 12.89 -7.51
CA LEU A 151 -8.11 11.78 -7.89
C LEU A 151 -9.08 12.20 -9.00
N ASP A 152 -9.62 13.41 -8.95
CA ASP A 152 -10.47 13.97 -10.03
C ASP A 152 -9.70 14.01 -11.35
N LEU A 153 -8.46 14.54 -11.36
CA LEU A 153 -7.62 14.55 -12.56
C LEU A 153 -7.31 13.13 -13.06
N PHE A 154 -6.97 12.21 -12.14
CA PHE A 154 -6.67 10.82 -12.49
C PHE A 154 -7.88 10.15 -13.16
N ARG A 155 -9.08 10.28 -12.58
CA ARG A 155 -10.32 9.74 -13.13
C ARG A 155 -10.71 10.40 -14.45
N ALA A 156 -10.55 11.73 -14.57
CA ALA A 156 -10.78 12.44 -15.83
C ALA A 156 -9.84 11.97 -16.95
N SER A 157 -8.58 11.66 -16.62
CA SER A 157 -7.61 11.14 -17.59
C SER A 157 -7.92 9.74 -18.11
N GLU A 158 -8.63 8.92 -17.30
CA GLU A 158 -9.11 7.60 -17.73
C GLU A 158 -10.32 7.72 -18.67
N ALA A 159 -11.16 8.72 -18.44
CA ALA A 159 -12.41 8.93 -19.19
C ALA A 159 -12.21 9.65 -20.54
N SER A 160 -11.19 10.51 -20.63
CA SER A 160 -10.97 11.37 -21.82
C SER A 160 -9.49 11.53 -22.14
N LEU A 161 -9.18 11.70 -23.44
CA LEU A 161 -7.85 12.10 -23.91
C LEU A 161 -7.60 13.61 -23.71
N ASP A 162 -8.66 14.38 -23.65
CA ASP A 162 -8.67 15.82 -23.44
C ASP A 162 -9.37 16.12 -22.08
N PRO A 163 -8.78 15.70 -20.93
CA PRO A 163 -9.38 15.95 -19.63
C PRO A 163 -9.41 17.45 -19.34
N ASP A 164 -10.53 17.95 -18.87
CA ASP A 164 -10.70 19.33 -18.44
C ASP A 164 -11.05 19.33 -16.94
N VAL A 165 -10.10 19.78 -16.12
CA VAL A 165 -10.21 19.80 -14.65
C VAL A 165 -9.86 21.18 -14.15
N SER A 166 -10.67 21.73 -13.26
CA SER A 166 -10.45 23.04 -12.64
C SER A 166 -10.80 22.97 -11.16
N GLY A 167 -9.78 22.90 -10.32
CA GLY A 167 -9.86 22.95 -8.87
C GLY A 167 -9.06 24.12 -8.30
N ASP A 168 -8.96 24.17 -6.98
CA ASP A 168 -8.18 25.19 -6.27
C ASP A 168 -6.66 24.89 -6.33
N HIS A 169 -6.28 23.62 -6.49
CA HIS A 169 -4.90 23.12 -6.45
C HIS A 169 -4.48 22.43 -7.75
N VAL A 170 -5.43 21.98 -8.57
CA VAL A 170 -5.16 21.25 -9.81
C VAL A 170 -5.95 21.88 -10.95
N GLU A 171 -5.24 22.32 -11.98
CA GLU A 171 -5.85 22.85 -13.20
C GLU A 171 -5.22 22.18 -14.43
N LEU A 172 -6.06 21.65 -15.33
CA LEU A 172 -5.66 21.17 -16.65
C LEU A 172 -6.75 21.53 -17.65
N LYS A 173 -6.46 22.48 -18.55
CA LYS A 173 -7.38 22.97 -19.59
C LYS A 173 -6.71 23.04 -20.94
N GLY A 174 -7.43 22.61 -21.98
CA GLY A 174 -6.97 22.70 -23.36
C GLY A 174 -5.70 21.88 -23.65
N MET A 175 -5.41 20.87 -22.84
CA MET A 175 -4.23 20.02 -22.96
C MET A 175 -4.63 18.54 -23.06
N ARG A 176 -3.86 17.77 -23.82
CA ARG A 176 -3.98 16.31 -23.86
C ARG A 176 -3.06 15.65 -22.86
N LEU A 177 -3.58 14.65 -22.15
CA LEU A 177 -2.82 13.88 -21.19
C LEU A 177 -2.65 12.42 -21.67
N PHE A 178 -1.47 12.09 -22.16
CA PHE A 178 -1.09 10.77 -22.64
C PHE A 178 0.03 10.16 -21.80
N PRO A 179 0.13 8.79 -21.75
CA PRO A 179 -0.89 7.85 -22.20
C PRO A 179 -2.11 7.85 -21.29
N GLN A 180 -3.22 7.26 -21.74
CA GLN A 180 -4.26 6.79 -20.84
C GLN A 180 -3.82 5.47 -20.24
N ALA A 181 -4.33 5.15 -19.05
CA ALA A 181 -4.14 3.83 -18.45
C ALA A 181 -4.64 2.69 -19.37
N GLY A 182 -3.99 1.54 -19.32
CA GLY A 182 -4.34 0.37 -20.12
C GLY A 182 -5.56 -0.38 -19.61
N GLN A 183 -5.81 -0.34 -18.29
CA GLN A 183 -6.91 -1.07 -17.66
C GLN A 183 -8.29 -0.53 -18.06
N ARG A 184 -9.26 -1.44 -18.17
CA ARG A 184 -10.67 -1.13 -18.39
C ARG A 184 -11.53 -1.90 -17.37
N PRO A 185 -12.58 -1.33 -16.77
CA PRO A 185 -13.07 0.03 -17.06
C PRO A 185 -12.17 1.13 -16.51
N ARG A 186 -11.32 0.84 -15.51
CA ARG A 186 -10.40 1.80 -14.86
C ARG A 186 -9.33 1.12 -14.01
N VAL A 187 -8.30 1.87 -13.61
CA VAL A 187 -7.32 1.43 -12.61
C VAL A 187 -8.01 1.36 -11.24
N PRO A 188 -7.90 0.25 -10.51
CA PRO A 188 -8.41 0.18 -9.14
C PRO A 188 -7.72 1.18 -8.22
N VAL A 189 -8.51 1.96 -7.49
CA VAL A 189 -8.04 2.91 -6.48
C VAL A 189 -8.39 2.38 -5.09
N TRP A 190 -7.38 2.20 -4.24
CA TRP A 190 -7.53 1.76 -2.87
C TRP A 190 -7.21 2.90 -1.92
N ILE A 191 -8.14 3.28 -1.08
CA ILE A 191 -7.97 4.44 -0.19
C ILE A 191 -7.44 3.99 1.16
N GLY A 192 -6.25 4.49 1.50
CA GLY A 192 -5.58 4.22 2.76
C GLY A 192 -6.07 5.08 3.91
N GLY A 193 -6.03 4.50 5.12
CA GLY A 193 -6.31 5.19 6.37
C GLY A 193 -7.59 4.76 7.06
N ASN A 194 -7.65 5.04 8.38
CA ASN A 194 -8.68 4.52 9.28
C ASN A 194 -9.65 5.63 9.77
N SER A 195 -9.54 6.85 9.24
CA SER A 195 -10.36 7.99 9.66
C SER A 195 -11.71 8.04 8.92
N LYS A 196 -12.70 8.70 9.51
CA LYS A 196 -13.99 8.98 8.83
C LYS A 196 -13.80 9.69 7.48
N ARG A 197 -12.76 10.54 7.35
CA ARG A 197 -12.44 11.21 6.08
C ARG A 197 -11.91 10.21 5.04
N ALA A 198 -11.13 9.20 5.47
CA ALA A 198 -10.69 8.14 4.58
C ALA A 198 -11.87 7.28 4.11
N LEU A 199 -12.81 6.91 5.01
CA LEU A 199 -14.01 6.16 4.65
C LEU A 199 -14.89 6.94 3.64
N ARG A 200 -15.08 8.27 3.85
CA ARG A 200 -15.78 9.12 2.87
C ARG A 200 -15.07 9.09 1.50
N ARG A 201 -13.75 9.29 1.47
CA ARG A 201 -12.98 9.26 0.23
C ARG A 201 -13.04 7.89 -0.44
N THR A 202 -13.07 6.81 0.34
CA THR A 202 -13.27 5.45 -0.19
C THR A 202 -14.62 5.34 -0.89
N ALA A 203 -15.69 5.84 -0.29
CA ALA A 203 -17.02 5.83 -0.87
C ALA A 203 -17.11 6.64 -2.18
N GLU A 204 -16.39 7.76 -2.27
CA GLU A 204 -16.42 8.66 -3.43
C GLU A 204 -15.53 8.16 -4.59
N TYR A 205 -14.33 7.69 -4.30
CA TYR A 205 -13.29 7.42 -5.32
C TYR A 205 -12.78 5.98 -5.35
N GLY A 206 -12.88 5.27 -4.20
CA GLY A 206 -12.17 4.02 -3.98
C GLY A 206 -12.91 2.79 -4.48
N ASP A 207 -12.18 1.80 -4.90
CA ASP A 207 -12.66 0.44 -5.16
C ASP A 207 -12.43 -0.47 -3.94
N ASN A 208 -11.62 0.01 -2.97
CA ASN A 208 -11.30 -0.72 -1.75
C ASN A 208 -10.92 0.25 -0.62
N TRP A 209 -11.37 -0.05 0.60
CA TRP A 209 -10.85 0.56 1.82
C TRP A 209 -9.60 -0.21 2.26
N HIS A 210 -8.45 0.45 2.17
CA HIS A 210 -7.16 -0.13 2.52
C HIS A 210 -6.74 0.29 3.93
N CYS A 211 -7.20 -0.44 4.94
CA CYS A 211 -6.89 -0.14 6.33
C CYS A 211 -5.50 -0.66 6.75
N ILE A 212 -4.99 -0.14 7.85
CA ILE A 212 -3.67 -0.49 8.38
C ILE A 212 -3.73 -0.66 9.90
N ARG A 213 -3.08 -1.71 10.41
CA ARG A 213 -2.92 -1.96 11.86
C ARG A 213 -4.23 -2.00 12.65
N LEU A 214 -5.33 -2.40 12.04
CA LEU A 214 -6.59 -2.64 12.74
C LEU A 214 -6.73 -4.13 13.07
N THR A 215 -7.32 -4.41 14.22
CA THR A 215 -7.77 -5.75 14.59
C THR A 215 -9.07 -6.11 13.82
N PRO A 216 -9.44 -7.41 13.74
CA PRO A 216 -10.72 -7.81 13.18
C PRO A 216 -11.93 -7.09 13.80
N ASP A 217 -11.94 -6.93 15.13
CA ASP A 217 -13.02 -6.25 15.85
C ASP A 217 -13.11 -4.75 15.48
N GLU A 218 -11.99 -4.08 15.34
CA GLU A 218 -11.93 -2.67 14.92
C GLU A 218 -12.42 -2.49 13.48
N ILE A 219 -12.10 -3.43 12.58
CA ILE A 219 -12.62 -3.42 11.21
C ILE A 219 -14.14 -3.64 11.22
N ALA A 220 -14.62 -4.64 11.95
CA ALA A 220 -16.04 -4.92 12.09
C ALA A 220 -16.81 -3.71 12.65
N ALA A 221 -16.22 -2.98 13.61
CA ALA A 221 -16.81 -1.75 14.17
C ALA A 221 -16.84 -0.58 13.16
N GLN A 222 -15.88 -0.50 12.23
CA GLN A 222 -15.81 0.58 11.23
C GLN A 222 -16.59 0.27 9.95
N LYS A 223 -16.84 -0.99 9.63
CA LYS A 223 -17.55 -1.40 8.41
C LYS A 223 -18.91 -0.71 8.25
N PRO A 224 -19.78 -0.60 9.27
CA PRO A 224 -21.04 0.14 9.13
C PRO A 224 -20.85 1.64 8.80
N LEU A 225 -19.73 2.25 9.24
CA LEU A 225 -19.43 3.64 8.89
C LEU A 225 -19.03 3.79 7.42
N LEU A 226 -18.31 2.81 6.87
CA LEU A 226 -18.00 2.74 5.44
C LEU A 226 -19.28 2.55 4.61
N GLU A 227 -20.13 1.61 5.00
CA GLU A 227 -21.41 1.35 4.35
C GLU A 227 -22.29 2.61 4.32
N GLN A 228 -22.39 3.31 5.44
CA GLN A 228 -23.14 4.57 5.52
C GLN A 228 -22.51 5.67 4.64
N ALA A 229 -21.18 5.73 4.54
CA ALA A 229 -20.50 6.68 3.66
C ALA A 229 -20.80 6.37 2.18
N CYS A 230 -20.85 5.09 1.78
CA CYS A 230 -21.23 4.68 0.43
C CYS A 230 -22.67 5.08 0.11
N ILE A 231 -23.62 4.81 1.03
CA ILE A 231 -25.03 5.21 0.87
C ILE A 231 -25.14 6.73 0.69
N ASN A 232 -24.42 7.51 1.50
CA ASN A 232 -24.41 8.97 1.41
C ASN A 232 -23.82 9.48 0.08
N ALA A 233 -22.89 8.73 -0.51
CA ALA A 233 -22.32 9.00 -1.84
C ALA A 233 -23.19 8.48 -3.01
N GLY A 234 -24.34 7.86 -2.72
CA GLY A 234 -25.23 7.27 -3.72
C GLY A 234 -24.66 5.99 -4.37
N ARG A 235 -23.80 5.26 -3.65
CA ARG A 235 -23.10 4.08 -4.13
C ARG A 235 -23.52 2.83 -3.35
N ASP A 236 -23.59 1.68 -4.03
CA ASP A 236 -23.79 0.39 -3.37
C ASP A 236 -22.54 0.01 -2.53
N PRO A 237 -22.68 -0.20 -1.21
CA PRO A 237 -21.58 -0.63 -0.36
C PRO A 237 -20.90 -1.93 -0.82
N SER A 238 -21.62 -2.83 -1.49
CA SER A 238 -21.07 -4.10 -1.98
C SER A 238 -20.04 -3.94 -3.11
N GLU A 239 -19.94 -2.75 -3.73
CA GLU A 239 -18.94 -2.43 -4.74
C GLU A 239 -17.57 -2.08 -4.14
N VAL A 240 -17.48 -1.95 -2.82
CA VAL A 240 -16.27 -1.53 -2.12
C VAL A 240 -15.71 -2.70 -1.30
N GLY A 241 -14.53 -3.18 -1.68
CA GLY A 241 -13.80 -4.20 -0.92
C GLY A 241 -13.16 -3.63 0.35
N ILE A 242 -12.70 -4.53 1.22
CA ILE A 242 -11.93 -4.18 2.42
C ILE A 242 -10.62 -4.96 2.39
N SER A 243 -9.51 -4.24 2.43
CA SER A 243 -8.18 -4.84 2.55
C SER A 243 -7.44 -4.32 3.77
N ILE A 244 -6.56 -5.17 4.32
CA ILE A 244 -5.68 -4.77 5.42
C ILE A 244 -4.22 -4.94 5.05
N ARG A 245 -3.39 -3.95 5.45
CA ARG A 245 -1.95 -4.10 5.49
C ARG A 245 -1.49 -4.44 6.90
N THR A 246 -0.82 -5.59 7.05
CA THR A 246 -0.26 -6.06 8.30
C THR A 246 1.04 -6.83 8.08
N SER A 247 1.79 -7.10 9.13
CA SER A 247 2.97 -7.97 9.07
C SER A 247 2.57 -9.40 9.41
N VAL A 248 3.33 -10.37 8.88
CA VAL A 248 3.23 -11.77 9.28
C VAL A 248 4.61 -12.26 9.70
N THR A 249 4.67 -12.89 10.89
CA THR A 249 5.89 -13.46 11.46
C THR A 249 5.67 -14.95 11.71
N MET A 250 6.33 -15.77 10.91
CA MET A 250 6.29 -17.24 11.06
C MET A 250 7.07 -17.67 12.30
N ALA A 251 6.58 -18.66 13.03
CA ALA A 251 7.29 -19.25 14.19
C ALA A 251 8.73 -19.64 13.83
N GLY A 252 9.66 -19.39 14.76
CA GLY A 252 11.09 -19.60 14.55
C GLY A 252 11.82 -18.43 13.92
N THR A 253 11.12 -17.35 13.50
CA THR A 253 11.75 -16.08 13.11
C THR A 253 12.09 -15.29 14.36
N GLU A 254 13.38 -14.98 14.58
CA GLU A 254 13.80 -14.09 15.67
C GLU A 254 13.32 -12.67 15.38
N THR A 255 12.62 -12.06 16.34
CA THR A 255 12.20 -10.66 16.26
C THR A 255 12.68 -9.90 17.49
N GLU A 256 13.07 -8.65 17.33
CA GLU A 256 13.44 -7.76 18.44
C GLU A 256 12.24 -7.39 19.35
N HIS A 257 11.04 -7.79 18.97
CA HIS A 257 9.83 -7.54 19.76
C HIS A 257 9.82 -8.48 20.96
N GLY A 258 10.06 -7.88 22.13
CA GLY A 258 10.13 -8.58 23.42
C GLY A 258 8.91 -9.49 23.62
N HIS A 259 9.11 -10.56 24.38
CA HIS A 259 8.09 -11.52 24.79
C HIS A 259 6.94 -10.79 25.50
N SER A 260 5.88 -10.49 24.73
CA SER A 260 4.58 -10.17 25.32
C SER A 260 3.99 -11.48 25.88
N GLU A 261 3.35 -11.43 27.06
CA GLU A 261 2.62 -12.59 27.62
C GLU A 261 1.46 -13.05 26.70
N GLN A 262 1.00 -12.17 25.79
CA GLN A 262 -0.03 -12.49 24.80
C GLN A 262 0.57 -12.49 23.39
N ARG A 263 0.24 -13.53 22.63
CA ARG A 263 0.58 -13.63 21.21
C ARG A 263 -0.02 -12.46 20.41
N GLY A 264 0.78 -11.77 19.63
CA GLY A 264 0.28 -10.78 18.68
C GLY A 264 -0.43 -11.44 17.49
N LEU A 265 -1.38 -10.73 16.88
CA LEU A 265 -2.01 -11.18 15.64
C LEU A 265 -0.98 -11.36 14.52
N MET A 266 -1.17 -12.39 13.69
CA MET A 266 -0.32 -12.74 12.55
C MET A 266 1.11 -13.13 12.96
N ILE A 267 1.32 -13.61 14.19
CA ILE A 267 2.61 -14.09 14.70
C ILE A 267 2.40 -15.51 15.25
N GLY A 268 3.17 -16.49 14.80
CA GLY A 268 3.14 -17.85 15.37
C GLY A 268 3.25 -18.97 14.36
N GLU A 269 2.73 -20.13 14.76
CA GLU A 269 2.67 -21.31 13.89
C GLU A 269 1.61 -21.14 12.79
N PRO A 270 1.69 -21.90 11.67
CA PRO A 270 0.77 -21.78 10.56
C PRO A 270 -0.70 -21.82 10.96
N GLU A 271 -1.08 -22.72 11.86
CA GLU A 271 -2.46 -22.88 12.32
C GLU A 271 -2.98 -21.62 13.02
N GLN A 272 -2.14 -20.97 13.82
CA GLN A 272 -2.48 -19.73 14.52
C GLN A 272 -2.64 -18.55 13.54
N ILE A 273 -1.81 -18.49 12.51
CA ILE A 273 -1.90 -17.48 11.46
C ILE A 273 -3.17 -17.71 10.63
N ILE A 274 -3.55 -18.95 10.35
CA ILE A 274 -4.79 -19.31 9.67
C ILE A 274 -6.00 -18.79 10.46
N GLU A 275 -6.07 -19.07 11.78
CA GLU A 275 -7.14 -18.58 12.66
C GLU A 275 -7.25 -17.04 12.65
N ASP A 276 -6.11 -16.34 12.66
CA ASP A 276 -6.09 -14.88 12.58
C ASP A 276 -6.64 -14.39 11.23
N ILE A 277 -6.24 -14.99 10.11
CA ILE A 277 -6.72 -14.65 8.77
C ILE A 277 -8.23 -14.93 8.63
N GLU A 278 -8.72 -16.04 9.18
CA GLU A 278 -10.16 -16.35 9.21
C GLU A 278 -10.94 -15.26 9.98
N SER A 279 -10.40 -14.81 11.12
CA SER A 279 -10.99 -13.73 11.91
C SER A 279 -11.10 -12.42 11.11
N TYR A 280 -10.06 -12.07 10.33
CA TYR A 280 -10.11 -10.95 9.40
C TYR A 280 -11.18 -11.16 8.30
N GLY A 281 -11.29 -12.37 7.78
CA GLY A 281 -12.33 -12.73 6.79
C GLY A 281 -13.74 -12.54 7.34
N VAL A 282 -14.00 -12.98 8.58
CA VAL A 282 -15.28 -12.77 9.28
C VAL A 282 -15.59 -11.27 9.45
N ALA A 283 -14.58 -10.44 9.72
CA ALA A 283 -14.74 -8.99 9.79
C ALA A 283 -15.03 -8.32 8.44
N GLY A 284 -14.93 -9.07 7.33
CA GLY A 284 -15.23 -8.60 5.98
C GLY A 284 -14.01 -8.25 5.13
N VAL A 285 -12.80 -8.58 5.58
CA VAL A 285 -11.58 -8.43 4.77
C VAL A 285 -11.57 -9.49 3.67
N ASP A 286 -11.38 -9.06 2.44
CA ASP A 286 -11.29 -9.94 1.26
C ASP A 286 -9.87 -10.00 0.67
N TYR A 287 -8.99 -9.09 1.09
CA TYR A 287 -7.62 -8.96 0.60
C TYR A 287 -6.64 -8.57 1.72
N MET A 288 -5.53 -9.29 1.84
CA MET A 288 -4.47 -8.96 2.79
C MET A 288 -3.18 -8.58 2.07
N VAL A 289 -2.58 -7.46 2.45
CA VAL A 289 -1.24 -7.05 2.02
C VAL A 289 -0.28 -7.32 3.16
N LEU A 290 0.56 -8.33 3.00
CA LEU A 290 1.39 -8.88 4.05
C LEU A 290 2.85 -8.43 3.92
N SER A 291 3.41 -7.87 4.99
CA SER A 291 4.86 -7.71 5.15
C SER A 291 5.40 -8.96 5.83
N VAL A 292 6.06 -9.83 5.07
CA VAL A 292 6.67 -11.04 5.62
C VAL A 292 7.96 -10.67 6.34
N VAL A 293 8.06 -11.03 7.63
CA VAL A 293 9.21 -10.69 8.47
C VAL A 293 10.32 -11.71 8.33
N GLY A 294 11.57 -11.23 8.22
CA GLY A 294 12.81 -12.01 8.24
C GLY A 294 14.00 -11.08 8.45
N ASN A 295 15.08 -11.58 9.05
CA ASN A 295 16.29 -10.81 9.39
C ASN A 295 17.33 -10.77 8.25
N SER A 296 17.02 -11.42 7.13
CA SER A 296 17.82 -11.41 5.90
C SER A 296 16.92 -11.64 4.69
N THR A 297 17.42 -11.30 3.50
CA THR A 297 16.73 -11.63 2.24
C THR A 297 16.42 -13.12 2.15
N ARG A 298 17.36 -13.97 2.52
CA ARG A 298 17.17 -15.43 2.50
C ARG A 298 16.05 -15.86 3.43
N GLU A 299 16.07 -15.42 4.68
CA GLU A 299 15.04 -15.79 5.67
C GLU A 299 13.65 -15.26 5.29
N THR A 300 13.58 -14.03 4.76
CA THR A 300 12.31 -13.48 4.26
C THR A 300 11.74 -14.34 3.12
N VAL A 301 12.60 -14.77 2.17
CA VAL A 301 12.20 -15.67 1.08
C VAL A 301 11.77 -17.04 1.63
N GLU A 302 12.50 -17.61 2.59
CA GLU A 302 12.16 -18.87 3.25
C GLU A 302 10.79 -18.76 3.96
N ASN A 303 10.54 -17.68 4.71
CA ASN A 303 9.27 -17.44 5.38
C ASN A 303 8.11 -17.20 4.40
N LEU A 304 8.37 -16.53 3.28
CA LEU A 304 7.40 -16.36 2.20
C LEU A 304 7.00 -17.72 1.58
N ASN A 305 7.97 -18.63 1.38
CA ASN A 305 7.70 -19.97 0.90
C ASN A 305 6.90 -20.80 1.93
N ARG A 306 7.25 -20.71 3.22
CA ARG A 306 6.48 -21.38 4.30
C ARG A 306 5.04 -20.87 4.32
N PHE A 307 4.83 -19.55 4.29
CA PHE A 307 3.48 -18.99 4.22
C PHE A 307 2.71 -19.52 2.99
N ASN A 308 3.35 -19.56 1.84
CA ASN A 308 2.73 -20.07 0.61
C ASN A 308 2.39 -21.57 0.68
N THR A 309 3.18 -22.38 1.38
CA THR A 309 3.00 -23.83 1.47
C THR A 309 2.06 -24.24 2.61
N ASP A 310 2.18 -23.57 3.78
CA ASP A 310 1.57 -24.04 5.01
C ASP A 310 0.29 -23.26 5.39
N VAL A 311 0.15 -22.01 4.90
CA VAL A 311 -0.97 -21.12 5.25
C VAL A 311 -1.92 -20.87 4.07
N ARG A 312 -1.35 -20.38 2.95
CA ARG A 312 -2.15 -19.91 1.80
C ARG A 312 -3.12 -20.94 1.23
N PRO A 313 -2.79 -22.25 1.11
CA PRO A 313 -3.70 -23.23 0.53
C PRO A 313 -5.01 -23.41 1.28
N HIS A 314 -5.05 -23.04 2.57
CA HIS A 314 -6.27 -23.09 3.40
C HIS A 314 -7.36 -22.14 2.88
N PHE A 315 -6.99 -21.07 2.17
CA PHE A 315 -7.91 -20.04 1.69
C PHE A 315 -8.29 -20.18 0.20
N GLY A 316 -7.93 -21.27 -0.43
CA GLY A 316 -8.13 -21.53 -1.86
C GLY A 316 -7.05 -20.81 -2.72
N ASN A 317 -6.77 -21.39 -3.88
CA ASN A 317 -5.86 -20.78 -4.87
C ASN A 317 -6.59 -19.71 -5.66
#